data_a5d4c49414b65a0ebc785e13ad5b4d44
#
_entry.id   a5d4c49414b65a0ebc785e13ad5b4d44
#
_cell.length_a   1.000
_cell.length_b   1.000
_cell.length_c   1.000
_cell.angle_alpha   90.00
_cell.angle_beta   90.00
_cell.angle_gamma   90.00
#
_symmetry.space_group_name_H-M   'P 1'
#
loop_
_entity.id
_entity.type
_entity.pdbx_description
1 polymer ?
#
loop_
_entity_poly.entity_id
_entity_poly.type
_entity_poly.pdbx_seq_one_letter_code
_entity_poly.pdbx_strand_id
1 'polypeptide(L)'
;MTEELTAKPQWFALHTLSGQEMKVRDSILKRIKAEEMQEHILEVLLPMEKVVEVRNQKKTVTQRKLHPGYVYIHISLLDENNRILDKPWYFIKDTPGIIGFVGGERPIPLDPSEIDSIKVQIADSEDTEKPRVSFELGETVKINDGPFLNFSGLIEEIDPERGKLKITVDIFGRKTPVELEYWQVEKS
;
A
#
# COMPACT_ATOMS: atom_id res chain seq x y z
N MET A 1 18.15 -26.58 25.35
CA MET A 1 18.96 -25.37 25.44
C MET A 1 19.41 -24.97 24.04
N THR A 2 18.85 -23.90 23.51
CA THR A 2 19.33 -23.13 22.36
C THR A 2 19.52 -23.77 20.98
N GLU A 3 18.61 -24.65 20.53
CA GLU A 3 18.50 -25.00 19.11
C GLU A 3 17.61 -24.02 18.30
N GLU A 4 17.00 -23.04 18.95
CA GLU A 4 16.03 -22.11 18.32
C GLU A 4 16.67 -20.88 17.67
N LEU A 5 17.97 -20.63 17.81
CA LEU A 5 18.63 -19.39 17.39
C LEU A 5 19.29 -19.43 15.99
N THR A 6 19.23 -20.55 15.28
CA THR A 6 19.84 -20.71 13.97
C THR A 6 18.87 -20.58 12.79
N ALA A 7 17.59 -20.50 13.07
CA ALA A 7 16.57 -20.31 12.03
C ALA A 7 16.63 -18.89 11.46
N LYS A 8 16.93 -18.77 10.18
CA LYS A 8 16.92 -17.46 9.49
C LYS A 8 15.49 -17.05 9.20
N PRO A 9 15.11 -15.80 9.54
CA PRO A 9 13.79 -15.30 9.19
C PRO A 9 13.64 -15.18 7.67
N GLN A 10 12.52 -15.66 7.17
CA GLN A 10 12.13 -15.62 5.76
C GLN A 10 10.70 -15.11 5.65
N TRP A 11 10.35 -14.63 4.47
CA TRP A 11 9.00 -14.21 4.18
C TRP A 11 8.15 -15.38 3.67
N PHE A 12 6.94 -15.48 4.22
CA PHE A 12 5.94 -16.46 3.80
C PHE A 12 4.61 -15.77 3.56
N ALA A 13 3.83 -16.31 2.63
CA ALA A 13 2.46 -15.89 2.42
C ALA A 13 1.52 -16.79 3.21
N LEU A 14 0.59 -16.17 3.92
CA LEU A 14 -0.51 -16.84 4.62
C LEU A 14 -1.79 -16.67 3.83
N HIS A 15 -2.48 -17.77 3.58
CA HIS A 15 -3.81 -17.77 3.02
C HIS A 15 -4.84 -17.60 4.14
N THR A 16 -5.71 -16.61 4.00
CA THR A 16 -6.71 -16.26 5.00
C THR A 16 -8.12 -16.36 4.44
N LEU A 17 -9.09 -16.47 5.32
CA LEU A 17 -10.49 -16.32 4.94
C LEU A 17 -10.72 -14.91 4.38
N SER A 18 -11.45 -14.84 3.28
CA SER A 18 -11.74 -13.57 2.60
C SER A 18 -12.42 -12.57 3.54
N GLY A 19 -11.90 -11.36 3.56
CA GLY A 19 -12.39 -10.29 4.42
C GLY A 19 -11.86 -10.31 5.86
N GLN A 20 -11.10 -11.34 6.25
CA GLN A 20 -10.56 -11.46 7.61
C GLN A 20 -9.08 -11.07 7.74
N GLU A 21 -8.45 -10.63 6.67
CA GLU A 21 -7.01 -10.36 6.62
C GLU A 21 -6.56 -9.35 7.68
N MET A 22 -7.33 -8.27 7.89
CA MET A 22 -7.02 -7.27 8.94
C MET A 22 -7.14 -7.87 10.34
N LYS A 23 -8.18 -8.67 10.58
CA LYS A 23 -8.36 -9.35 11.87
C LYS A 23 -7.23 -10.33 12.15
N VAL A 24 -6.79 -11.07 11.12
CA VAL A 24 -5.67 -12.01 11.21
C VAL A 24 -4.39 -11.25 11.56
N ARG A 25 -4.06 -10.20 10.84
CA ARG A 25 -2.90 -9.35 11.13
C ARG A 25 -2.92 -8.84 12.57
N ASP A 26 -4.03 -8.24 12.99
CA ASP A 26 -4.17 -7.65 14.32
C ASP A 26 -4.12 -8.70 15.42
N SER A 27 -4.69 -9.88 15.18
CA SER A 27 -4.61 -11.03 16.09
C SER A 27 -3.18 -11.53 16.27
N ILE A 28 -2.43 -11.68 15.17
CA ILE A 28 -1.01 -12.06 15.21
C ILE A 28 -0.21 -11.03 16.01
N LEU A 29 -0.37 -9.74 15.71
CA LEU A 29 0.36 -8.66 16.39
C LEU A 29 0.09 -8.61 17.90
N LYS A 30 -1.14 -8.87 18.33
CA LYS A 30 -1.50 -8.97 19.76
C LYS A 30 -0.85 -10.18 20.42
N ARG A 31 -0.92 -11.31 19.76
CA ARG A 31 -0.44 -12.59 20.31
C ARG A 31 1.08 -12.68 20.35
N ILE A 32 1.79 -12.01 19.42
CA ILE A 32 3.26 -11.96 19.44
C ILE A 32 3.78 -11.53 20.80
N LYS A 33 3.17 -10.50 21.39
CA LYS A 33 3.57 -9.99 22.72
C LYS A 33 3.14 -10.91 23.84
N ALA A 34 1.93 -11.49 23.75
CA ALA A 34 1.35 -12.34 24.79
C ALA A 34 2.04 -13.72 24.88
N GLU A 35 2.51 -14.24 23.77
CA GLU A 35 3.09 -15.59 23.65
C GLU A 35 4.63 -15.56 23.43
N GLU A 36 5.25 -14.38 23.62
CA GLU A 36 6.71 -14.18 23.53
C GLU A 36 7.29 -14.68 22.18
N MET A 37 6.64 -14.30 21.09
CA MET A 37 7.01 -14.70 19.73
C MET A 37 7.86 -13.66 18.99
N GLN A 38 8.33 -12.61 19.66
CA GLN A 38 9.08 -11.51 19.04
C GLN A 38 10.39 -11.97 18.39
N GLU A 39 11.00 -13.03 18.90
CA GLU A 39 12.23 -13.59 18.32
C GLU A 39 11.97 -14.37 17.04
N HIS A 40 10.77 -14.95 16.90
CA HIS A 40 10.39 -15.74 15.73
C HIS A 40 9.71 -14.91 14.64
N ILE A 41 8.86 -13.94 15.02
CA ILE A 41 8.05 -13.16 14.10
C ILE A 41 8.53 -11.71 14.13
N LEU A 42 9.14 -11.26 13.05
CA LEU A 42 9.73 -9.92 12.95
C LEU A 42 8.77 -8.89 12.37
N GLU A 43 7.97 -9.28 11.38
CA GLU A 43 7.08 -8.36 10.67
C GLU A 43 5.84 -9.11 10.16
N VAL A 44 4.70 -8.43 10.18
CA VAL A 44 3.45 -8.89 9.55
C VAL A 44 3.00 -7.81 8.59
N LEU A 45 2.86 -8.14 7.31
CA LEU A 45 2.55 -7.20 6.24
C LEU A 45 1.20 -7.54 5.61
N LEU A 46 0.28 -6.61 5.66
CA LEU A 46 -0.95 -6.62 4.86
C LEU A 46 -0.87 -5.51 3.82
N PRO A 47 -0.60 -5.86 2.54
CA PRO A 47 -0.45 -4.86 1.50
C PRO A 47 -1.77 -4.15 1.22
N MET A 48 -1.80 -2.85 1.48
CA MET A 48 -2.94 -1.98 1.21
C MET A 48 -2.49 -0.88 0.24
N GLU A 49 -3.32 -0.55 -0.71
CA GLU A 49 -3.14 0.61 -1.57
C GLU A 49 -4.19 1.67 -1.27
N LYS A 50 -3.79 2.92 -1.36
CA LYS A 50 -4.73 4.05 -1.32
C LYS A 50 -5.23 4.31 -2.74
N VAL A 51 -6.54 4.30 -2.91
CA VAL A 51 -7.20 4.65 -4.17
C VAL A 51 -7.94 5.95 -3.99
N VAL A 52 -7.60 6.93 -4.81
CA VAL A 52 -8.30 8.21 -4.83
C VAL A 52 -9.39 8.15 -5.88
N GLU A 53 -10.63 8.24 -5.46
CA GLU A 53 -11.80 8.33 -6.34
C GLU A 53 -12.41 9.73 -6.24
N VAL A 54 -12.75 10.29 -7.39
CA VAL A 54 -13.50 11.55 -7.46
C VAL A 54 -14.92 11.22 -7.90
N ARG A 55 -15.88 11.38 -6.98
CA ARG A 55 -17.32 11.25 -7.26
C ARG A 55 -18.03 12.52 -6.83
N ASN A 56 -18.88 13.05 -7.73
CA ASN A 56 -19.69 14.24 -7.45
C ASN A 56 -18.86 15.43 -6.89
N GLN A 57 -17.71 15.70 -7.49
CA GLN A 57 -16.80 16.78 -7.06
C GLN A 57 -16.21 16.61 -5.65
N LYS A 58 -16.31 15.41 -5.08
CA LYS A 58 -15.68 15.07 -3.80
C LYS A 58 -14.57 14.04 -4.02
N LYS A 59 -13.39 14.39 -3.53
CA LYS A 59 -12.24 13.47 -3.46
C LYS A 59 -12.48 12.52 -2.28
N THR A 60 -12.54 11.24 -2.56
CA THR A 60 -12.63 10.20 -1.54
C THR A 60 -11.40 9.32 -1.62
N VAL A 61 -10.68 9.20 -0.51
CA VAL A 61 -9.54 8.29 -0.40
C VAL A 61 -10.03 7.01 0.25
N THR A 62 -9.95 5.92 -0.47
CA THR A 62 -10.29 4.58 0.02
C THR A 62 -9.05 3.71 0.06
N GLN A 63 -9.02 2.76 0.99
CA GLN A 63 -7.97 1.77 1.05
C GLN A 63 -8.47 0.45 0.46
N ARG A 64 -7.69 -0.12 -0.44
CA ARG A 64 -7.95 -1.39 -1.08
C ARG A 64 -6.82 -2.36 -0.81
N LYS A 65 -7.13 -3.63 -0.61
CA LYS A 65 -6.12 -4.68 -0.46
C LYS A 65 -5.48 -4.97 -1.82
N LEU A 66 -4.15 -4.97 -1.88
CA LEU A 66 -3.42 -5.35 -3.10
C LEU A 66 -3.60 -6.83 -3.41
N HIS A 67 -3.53 -7.67 -2.38
CA HIS A 67 -3.69 -9.12 -2.51
C HIS A 67 -4.78 -9.62 -1.55
N PRO A 68 -6.07 -9.60 -1.94
CA PRO A 68 -7.14 -10.13 -1.10
C PRO A 68 -6.95 -11.60 -0.79
N GLY A 69 -7.17 -11.98 0.48
CA GLY A 69 -7.01 -13.35 0.94
C GLY A 69 -5.59 -13.73 1.38
N TYR A 70 -4.63 -12.79 1.34
CA TYR A 70 -3.25 -13.04 1.72
C TYR A 70 -2.74 -12.04 2.75
N VAL A 71 -1.94 -12.55 3.68
CA VAL A 71 -1.14 -11.78 4.64
C VAL A 71 0.28 -12.30 4.54
N TYR A 72 1.25 -11.40 4.54
CA TYR A 72 2.67 -11.77 4.47
C TYR A 72 3.29 -11.68 5.85
N ILE A 73 4.15 -12.64 6.17
CA ILE A 73 4.80 -12.71 7.47
C ILE A 73 6.30 -12.96 7.32
N HIS A 74 7.10 -12.19 8.04
CA HIS A 74 8.53 -12.39 8.19
C HIS A 74 8.79 -13.18 9.45
N ILE A 75 9.12 -14.45 9.32
CA ILE A 75 9.13 -15.42 10.41
C ILE A 75 10.30 -16.39 10.30
N SER A 76 10.89 -16.72 11.43
CA SER A 76 11.82 -17.84 11.58
C SER A 76 11.04 -19.15 11.74
N LEU A 77 10.66 -19.74 10.62
CA LEU A 77 9.80 -20.92 10.57
C LEU A 77 10.58 -22.22 10.34
N LEU A 78 11.70 -22.15 9.63
CA LEU A 78 12.49 -23.30 9.23
C LEU A 78 13.86 -23.29 9.89
N ASP A 79 14.32 -24.44 10.37
CA ASP A 79 15.69 -24.62 10.85
C ASP A 79 16.71 -24.70 9.69
N GLU A 80 17.98 -24.87 10.01
CA GLU A 80 19.07 -25.00 9.02
C GLU A 80 18.92 -26.21 8.08
N ASN A 81 18.13 -27.21 8.49
CA ASN A 81 17.83 -28.42 7.72
C ASN A 81 16.49 -28.34 6.98
N ASN A 82 15.89 -27.14 6.89
CA ASN A 82 14.56 -26.92 6.33
C ASN A 82 13.43 -27.69 7.03
N ARG A 83 13.57 -27.95 8.32
CA ARG A 83 12.53 -28.54 9.13
C ARG A 83 11.71 -27.44 9.78
N ILE A 84 10.40 -27.66 9.85
CA ILE A 84 9.47 -26.71 10.45
C ILE A 84 9.66 -26.70 11.97
N LEU A 85 9.81 -25.51 12.53
CA LEU A 85 9.81 -25.28 13.97
C LEU A 85 8.38 -25.32 14.50
N ASP A 86 8.13 -26.16 15.51
CA ASP A 86 6.79 -26.40 16.03
C ASP A 86 6.15 -25.14 16.63
N LYS A 87 6.89 -24.38 17.43
CA LYS A 87 6.37 -23.20 18.13
C LYS A 87 5.80 -22.13 17.19
N PRO A 88 6.53 -21.60 16.21
CA PRO A 88 5.98 -20.64 15.26
C PRO A 88 4.93 -21.25 14.33
N TRP A 89 5.05 -22.52 13.97
CA TRP A 89 4.09 -23.23 13.15
C TRP A 89 2.71 -23.28 13.79
N TYR A 90 2.61 -23.80 15.02
CA TYR A 90 1.34 -23.88 15.72
C TYR A 90 0.78 -22.52 16.08
N PHE A 91 1.63 -21.55 16.42
CA PHE A 91 1.21 -20.18 16.65
C PHE A 91 0.41 -19.62 15.46
N ILE A 92 0.90 -19.82 14.25
CA ILE A 92 0.21 -19.37 13.04
C ILE A 92 -1.03 -20.22 12.76
N LYS A 93 -0.93 -21.53 12.86
CA LYS A 93 -2.06 -22.44 12.60
C LYS A 93 -3.23 -22.22 13.55
N ASP A 94 -2.97 -21.86 14.80
CA ASP A 94 -3.98 -21.60 15.82
C ASP A 94 -4.58 -20.19 15.72
N THR A 95 -4.10 -19.36 14.83
CA THR A 95 -4.66 -18.03 14.63
C THR A 95 -5.97 -18.10 13.85
N PRO A 96 -7.09 -17.60 14.42
CA PRO A 96 -8.39 -17.63 13.74
C PRO A 96 -8.37 -16.84 12.43
N GLY A 97 -8.96 -17.40 11.39
CA GLY A 97 -9.05 -16.79 10.06
C GLY A 97 -7.91 -17.17 9.11
N ILE A 98 -6.86 -17.85 9.59
CA ILE A 98 -5.80 -18.41 8.76
C ILE A 98 -6.26 -19.78 8.23
N ILE A 99 -6.16 -19.98 6.92
CA ILE A 99 -6.37 -21.28 6.27
C ILE A 99 -5.08 -22.09 6.34
N GLY A 100 -3.94 -21.46 6.08
CA GLY A 100 -2.63 -22.06 6.13
C GLY A 100 -1.55 -21.23 5.43
N PHE A 101 -0.35 -21.77 5.42
CA PHE A 101 0.73 -21.21 4.60
C PHE A 101 0.51 -21.54 3.11
N VAL A 102 0.95 -20.66 2.23
CA VAL A 102 1.07 -21.00 0.81
C VAL A 102 2.10 -22.13 0.68
N GLY A 103 1.72 -23.23 0.03
CA GLY A 103 2.48 -24.47 0.02
C GLY A 103 1.98 -25.51 1.02
N GLY A 104 1.02 -25.18 1.89
CA GLY A 104 0.38 -26.09 2.84
C GLY A 104 1.33 -26.60 3.91
N GLU A 105 1.55 -27.91 3.95
CA GLU A 105 2.46 -28.56 4.94
C GLU A 105 3.95 -28.37 4.60
N ARG A 106 4.25 -27.81 3.42
CA ARG A 106 5.59 -27.42 3.00
C ARG A 106 5.57 -25.95 2.61
N PRO A 107 5.64 -25.05 3.60
CA PRO A 107 5.63 -23.62 3.33
C PRO A 107 6.75 -23.24 2.36
N ILE A 108 6.41 -22.43 1.38
CA ILE A 108 7.35 -21.96 0.37
C ILE A 108 7.76 -20.54 0.75
N PRO A 109 9.06 -20.30 1.03
CA PRO A 109 9.54 -18.95 1.26
C PRO A 109 9.39 -18.10 0.01
N LEU A 110 9.02 -16.84 0.19
CA LEU A 110 8.99 -15.85 -0.89
C LEU A 110 10.41 -15.39 -1.22
N ASP A 111 10.64 -15.13 -2.49
CA ASP A 111 11.86 -14.49 -2.92
C ASP A 111 11.93 -13.05 -2.37
N PRO A 112 13.11 -12.58 -1.90
CA PRO A 112 13.25 -11.20 -1.45
C PRO A 112 12.78 -10.16 -2.46
N SER A 113 12.94 -10.42 -3.75
CA SER A 113 12.48 -9.54 -4.84
C SER A 113 10.96 -9.42 -4.91
N GLU A 114 10.22 -10.47 -4.54
CA GLU A 114 8.75 -10.44 -4.50
C GLU A 114 8.26 -9.52 -3.38
N ILE A 115 8.88 -9.57 -2.22
CA ILE A 115 8.56 -8.69 -1.09
C ILE A 115 8.95 -7.23 -1.38
N ASP A 116 10.11 -7.01 -1.99
CA ASP A 116 10.54 -5.67 -2.39
C ASP A 116 9.56 -5.07 -3.40
N SER A 117 9.08 -5.85 -4.36
CA SER A 117 8.04 -5.41 -5.30
C SER A 117 6.74 -5.03 -4.61
N ILE A 118 6.30 -5.80 -3.62
CA ILE A 118 5.10 -5.50 -2.82
C ILE A 118 5.30 -4.20 -2.03
N LYS A 119 6.45 -4.02 -1.38
CA LYS A 119 6.78 -2.82 -0.62
C LYS A 119 6.85 -1.58 -1.51
N VAL A 120 7.39 -1.70 -2.71
CA VAL A 120 7.39 -0.62 -3.72
C VAL A 120 5.96 -0.26 -4.13
N GLN A 121 5.09 -1.24 -4.39
CA GLN A 121 3.69 -0.99 -4.74
C GLN A 121 2.93 -0.26 -3.62
N ILE A 122 3.20 -0.61 -2.36
CA ILE A 122 2.61 0.07 -1.20
C ILE A 122 3.09 1.51 -1.15
N ALA A 123 4.41 1.75 -1.23
CA ALA A 123 5.00 3.07 -1.20
C ALA A 123 4.49 3.94 -2.36
N ASP A 124 4.41 3.37 -3.55
CA ASP A 124 3.86 4.02 -4.74
C ASP A 124 2.39 4.42 -4.54
N SER A 125 1.60 3.62 -3.86
CA SER A 125 0.21 3.95 -3.57
C SER A 125 0.05 5.03 -2.50
N GLU A 126 1.00 5.13 -1.57
CA GLU A 126 1.04 6.21 -0.58
C GLU A 126 1.39 7.55 -1.22
N ASP A 127 2.23 7.52 -2.27
CA ASP A 127 2.56 8.70 -3.09
C ASP A 127 1.44 9.12 -4.06
N THR A 128 0.41 8.30 -4.26
CA THR A 128 -0.73 8.66 -5.13
C THR A 128 -1.67 9.73 -4.55
N GLU A 129 -1.45 10.18 -3.34
CA GLU A 129 -2.01 11.47 -2.89
C GLU A 129 -1.39 12.65 -3.66
N LYS A 130 -0.23 12.46 -4.29
CA LYS A 130 0.39 13.36 -5.26
C LYS A 130 0.10 12.79 -6.66
N PRO A 131 -0.75 13.41 -7.47
CA PRO A 131 -0.99 12.93 -8.81
C PRO A 131 0.34 12.88 -9.58
N ARG A 132 0.62 11.72 -10.20
CA ARG A 132 1.85 11.48 -10.99
C ARG A 132 1.88 12.22 -12.33
N VAL A 133 1.02 13.18 -12.51
CA VAL A 133 1.06 14.03 -13.71
C VAL A 133 2.14 15.07 -13.46
N SER A 134 3.26 14.92 -14.12
CA SER A 134 4.28 15.98 -14.16
C SER A 134 3.78 17.10 -15.05
N PHE A 135 3.39 18.21 -14.45
CA PHE A 135 3.10 19.44 -15.14
C PHE A 135 4.37 20.28 -15.25
N GLU A 136 4.51 21.00 -16.34
CA GLU A 136 5.63 21.93 -16.55
C GLU A 136 5.13 23.38 -16.53
N LEU A 137 6.00 24.29 -16.09
CA LEU A 137 5.71 25.71 -16.15
C LEU A 137 5.54 26.15 -17.60
N GLY A 138 4.47 26.91 -17.90
CA GLY A 138 4.14 27.34 -19.23
C GLY A 138 3.35 26.34 -20.07
N GLU A 139 3.00 25.20 -19.50
CA GLU A 139 2.14 24.20 -20.15
C GLU A 139 0.66 24.64 -20.13
N THR A 140 -0.04 24.39 -21.23
CA THR A 140 -1.49 24.65 -21.31
C THR A 140 -2.25 23.43 -20.82
N VAL A 141 -3.18 23.65 -19.88
CA VAL A 141 -4.04 22.62 -19.33
C VAL A 141 -5.50 22.98 -19.48
N LYS A 142 -6.34 21.97 -19.59
CA LYS A 142 -7.79 22.10 -19.61
C LYS A 142 -8.36 21.79 -18.22
N ILE A 143 -9.29 22.60 -17.78
CA ILE A 143 -9.94 22.43 -16.48
C ILE A 143 -11.11 21.49 -16.61
N ASN A 144 -11.11 20.41 -15.81
CA ASN A 144 -12.11 19.33 -15.83
C ASN A 144 -13.10 19.41 -14.69
N ASP A 145 -12.86 20.28 -13.72
CA ASP A 145 -13.74 20.39 -12.55
C ASP A 145 -13.76 21.82 -11.99
N GLY A 146 -14.87 22.15 -11.32
CA GLY A 146 -15.05 23.43 -10.65
C GLY A 146 -15.72 24.50 -11.48
N PRO A 147 -15.73 25.75 -11.00
CA PRO A 147 -16.43 26.88 -11.64
C PRO A 147 -15.85 27.27 -13.00
N PHE A 148 -14.64 26.79 -13.32
CA PHE A 148 -13.93 27.07 -14.59
C PHE A 148 -13.89 25.86 -15.52
N LEU A 149 -14.82 24.92 -15.35
CA LEU A 149 -14.95 23.73 -16.20
C LEU A 149 -14.92 24.09 -17.69
N ASN A 150 -14.14 23.33 -18.47
CA ASN A 150 -13.91 23.51 -19.91
C ASN A 150 -13.10 24.74 -20.33
N PHE A 151 -12.64 25.55 -19.41
CA PHE A 151 -11.66 26.58 -19.74
C PHE A 151 -10.25 25.97 -19.83
N SER A 152 -9.40 26.60 -20.61
CA SER A 152 -7.98 26.27 -20.67
C SER A 152 -7.17 27.39 -20.03
N GLY A 153 -6.08 27.02 -19.38
CA GLY A 153 -5.19 27.96 -18.74
C GLY A 153 -3.73 27.60 -18.88
N LEU A 154 -2.86 28.57 -18.67
CA LEU A 154 -1.42 28.41 -18.68
C LEU A 154 -0.91 28.24 -17.23
N ILE A 155 -0.06 27.27 -17.01
CA ILE A 155 0.53 27.03 -15.68
C ILE A 155 1.61 28.06 -15.41
N GLU A 156 1.44 28.88 -14.37
CA GLU A 156 2.41 29.89 -13.94
C GLU A 156 3.25 29.41 -12.74
N GLU A 157 2.66 28.60 -11.86
CA GLU A 157 3.33 28.11 -10.66
C GLU A 157 2.86 26.68 -10.33
N ILE A 158 3.77 25.86 -9.84
CA ILE A 158 3.52 24.48 -9.46
C ILE A 158 3.92 24.31 -7.99
N ASP A 159 2.99 23.87 -7.13
CA ASP A 159 3.27 23.47 -5.76
C ASP A 159 3.14 21.94 -5.64
N PRO A 160 4.23 21.20 -5.81
CA PRO A 160 4.21 19.74 -5.77
C PRO A 160 3.96 19.18 -4.37
N GLU A 161 4.26 19.94 -3.32
CA GLU A 161 4.05 19.48 -1.93
C GLU A 161 2.56 19.46 -1.59
N ARG A 162 1.81 20.42 -2.08
CA ARG A 162 0.36 20.55 -1.83
C ARG A 162 -0.48 19.97 -2.96
N GLY A 163 0.13 19.56 -4.09
CA GLY A 163 -0.59 19.06 -5.25
C GLY A 163 -1.42 20.13 -5.95
N LYS A 164 -0.97 21.39 -5.93
CA LYS A 164 -1.68 22.55 -6.47
C LYS A 164 -0.94 23.19 -7.62
N LEU A 165 -1.73 23.75 -8.53
CA LEU A 165 -1.26 24.54 -9.68
C LEU A 165 -1.88 25.92 -9.63
N LYS A 166 -1.09 26.93 -9.93
CA LYS A 166 -1.58 28.27 -10.22
C LYS A 166 -1.61 28.47 -11.72
N ILE A 167 -2.79 28.66 -12.25
CA ILE A 167 -3.08 28.67 -13.67
C ILE A 167 -3.67 30.03 -14.01
N THR A 168 -3.21 30.65 -15.09
CA THR A 168 -3.86 31.84 -15.64
C THR A 168 -4.86 31.42 -16.71
N VAL A 169 -6.11 31.64 -16.42
CA VAL A 169 -7.25 31.37 -17.32
C VAL A 169 -7.71 32.66 -17.99
N ASP A 170 -7.93 32.58 -19.28
CA ASP A 170 -8.56 33.69 -20.01
C ASP A 170 -10.08 33.58 -19.94
N ILE A 171 -10.69 34.48 -19.18
CA ILE A 171 -12.14 34.54 -18.99
C ILE A 171 -12.62 35.83 -19.66
N PHE A 172 -13.25 35.69 -20.83
CA PHE A 172 -13.78 36.80 -21.61
C PHE A 172 -12.76 37.93 -21.86
N GLY A 173 -11.51 37.58 -22.24
CA GLY A 173 -10.44 38.52 -22.52
C GLY A 173 -9.74 39.07 -21.26
N ARG A 174 -10.03 38.54 -20.09
CA ARG A 174 -9.33 38.87 -18.84
C ARG A 174 -8.54 37.71 -18.32
N LYS A 175 -7.23 37.89 -18.18
CA LYS A 175 -6.35 36.90 -17.57
C LYS A 175 -6.59 36.87 -16.06
N THR A 176 -7.10 35.76 -15.55
CA THR A 176 -7.43 35.57 -14.14
C THR A 176 -6.59 34.43 -13.57
N PRO A 177 -5.77 34.66 -12.53
CA PRO A 177 -5.04 33.61 -11.86
C PRO A 177 -6.02 32.79 -11.01
N VAL A 178 -5.95 31.46 -11.15
CA VAL A 178 -6.78 30.49 -10.41
C VAL A 178 -5.88 29.44 -9.81
N GLU A 179 -6.13 29.07 -8.57
CA GLU A 179 -5.45 27.97 -7.90
C GLU A 179 -6.32 26.72 -8.00
N LEU A 180 -5.78 25.66 -8.60
CA LEU A 180 -6.46 24.38 -8.82
C LEU A 180 -5.59 23.23 -8.35
N GLU A 181 -6.23 22.14 -7.95
CA GLU A 181 -5.53 20.91 -7.63
C GLU A 181 -5.22 20.11 -8.91
N TYR A 182 -4.19 19.28 -8.90
CA TYR A 182 -3.73 18.51 -10.06
C TYR A 182 -4.83 17.65 -10.70
N TRP A 183 -5.76 17.12 -9.89
CA TRP A 183 -6.86 16.29 -10.38
C TRP A 183 -7.98 17.09 -11.10
N GLN A 184 -8.00 18.42 -10.96
CA GLN A 184 -8.98 19.30 -11.59
C GLN A 184 -8.60 19.71 -13.00
N VAL A 185 -7.42 19.33 -13.45
CA VAL A 185 -6.87 19.70 -14.77
C VAL A 185 -6.33 18.50 -15.51
N GLU A 186 -6.36 18.55 -16.82
CA GLU A 186 -5.70 17.60 -17.71
C GLU A 186 -4.80 18.31 -18.71
N LYS A 187 -3.80 17.62 -19.22
CA LYS A 187 -2.96 18.15 -20.31
C LYS A 187 -3.81 18.33 -21.55
N SER A 188 -3.67 19.49 -22.15
CA SER A 188 -4.36 19.82 -23.40
C SER A 188 -3.71 19.16 -24.60
#